data_6bf2c06eedd14de67d343044d13ade12
#
_entry.id   6bf2c06eedd14de67d343044d13ade12
#
_cell.length_a   1.000
_cell.length_b   1.000
_cell.length_c   1.000
_cell.angle_alpha   90.00
_cell.angle_beta   90.00
_cell.angle_gamma   90.00
#
_symmetry.space_group_name_H-M   'P 1'
#
loop_
_entity.id
_entity.type
_entity.pdbx_description
1 polymer ?
#
loop_
_entity_poly.entity_id
_entity_poly.type
_entity_poly.pdbx_seq_one_letter_code
_entity_poly.pdbx_strand_id
1 'polypeptide(L)'
;MKNVYKLLMLSVLLLASPYALAEEPLFTRYTFYGIRYEMIIFALMLVGVAVFYTKTMKVAIIGLLSLCFYKYEFTDGFSVIKKLIGYVNTDGQFVSGSWNTYLNLALMLPGFSVLAKVFEDSKLPSIIPRFLPKGHWGGFALLLCIFVLSTFLDNIAAAMIGGSIAMIVFKGKVHIGFVAAICAASNAGGAGSVVGDTTTTLIWIFGKDPLVLAQAFLPATVAILVVAYFASKQQEKYHPITTEIESNITVDKKKLSVVGLILIGAISFNYFFEFPALGIWIAIILGEIITRVDLRVVKSSYESTVFLVALVFCAELVPIESVPDASILSTMAIGYVSAVFNNIPLTQLCLIKGGYDWALISYAVGFGGSMIWFGSSAGVAVCDMFHKARSFVN
;
A
#
# COMPACT_ATOMS: atom_id res chain seq x y z
N MET A 1 3.18 -5.42 -27.22
CA MET A 1 3.60 -5.77 -25.85
C MET A 1 4.99 -6.40 -25.76
N LYS A 2 5.35 -7.42 -26.54
CA LYS A 2 6.74 -7.98 -26.57
C LYS A 2 7.83 -6.93 -26.86
N ASN A 3 7.51 -5.90 -27.64
CA ASN A 3 8.49 -4.86 -28.02
C ASN A 3 8.77 -3.86 -26.89
N VAL A 4 7.84 -3.62 -25.97
CA VAL A 4 8.03 -2.66 -24.86
C VAL A 4 8.95 -3.25 -23.78
N TYR A 5 8.85 -4.55 -23.50
CA TYR A 5 9.81 -5.21 -22.60
C TYR A 5 11.22 -5.23 -23.18
N LYS A 6 11.32 -5.42 -24.51
CA LYS A 6 12.60 -5.31 -25.22
C LYS A 6 13.13 -3.88 -25.17
N LEU A 7 12.26 -2.86 -25.29
CA LEU A 7 12.65 -1.45 -25.21
C LEU A 7 13.13 -1.08 -23.81
N LEU A 8 12.41 -1.52 -22.75
CA LEU A 8 12.83 -1.34 -21.35
C LEU A 8 14.15 -2.08 -21.05
N MET A 9 14.29 -3.32 -21.49
CA MET A 9 15.55 -4.05 -21.36
C MET A 9 16.67 -3.41 -22.20
N LEU A 10 16.38 -2.94 -23.40
CA LEU A 10 17.34 -2.27 -24.28
C LEU A 10 17.75 -0.90 -23.72
N SER A 11 16.82 -0.15 -23.14
CA SER A 11 17.15 1.12 -22.48
C SER A 11 18.02 0.94 -21.24
N VAL A 12 17.77 -0.13 -20.45
CA VAL A 12 18.63 -0.51 -19.32
C VAL A 12 20.00 -0.99 -19.80
N LEU A 13 20.07 -1.77 -20.88
CA LEU A 13 21.33 -2.22 -21.52
C LEU A 13 22.08 -1.07 -22.19
N LEU A 14 21.40 -0.12 -22.82
CA LEU A 14 22.00 1.08 -23.41
C LEU A 14 22.52 2.05 -22.36
N LEU A 15 21.84 2.15 -21.21
CA LEU A 15 22.30 2.92 -20.04
C LEU A 15 23.45 2.23 -19.31
N ALA A 16 23.54 0.90 -19.41
CA ALA A 16 24.64 0.09 -18.88
C ALA A 16 25.84 -0.04 -19.84
N SER A 17 25.75 0.50 -21.07
CA SER A 17 26.88 0.49 -22.02
C SER A 17 28.03 1.33 -21.47
N PRO A 18 29.23 0.77 -21.30
CA PRO A 18 30.35 1.47 -20.69
C PRO A 18 30.86 2.56 -21.62
N TYR A 19 30.61 3.82 -21.29
CA TYR A 19 31.55 4.87 -21.65
C TYR A 19 32.80 4.69 -20.77
N ALA A 20 33.46 3.59 -20.95
CA ALA A 20 34.74 3.30 -20.36
C ALA A 20 35.81 3.97 -21.23
N LEU A 21 36.18 5.17 -20.98
CA LEU A 21 37.48 5.78 -21.36
C LEU A 21 37.52 7.28 -20.91
N ALA A 22 37.51 7.53 -19.62
CA ALA A 22 38.11 8.74 -19.04
C ALA A 22 38.32 8.51 -17.54
N GLU A 23 39.53 8.69 -17.06
CA GLU A 23 39.86 8.71 -15.63
C GLU A 23 39.28 9.96 -14.98
N GLU A 24 37.99 9.93 -14.67
CA GLU A 24 37.34 10.93 -13.80
C GLU A 24 37.09 10.32 -12.41
N PRO A 25 37.01 11.15 -11.34
CA PRO A 25 36.87 10.61 -9.99
C PRO A 25 35.64 9.73 -9.85
N LEU A 26 35.74 8.65 -9.08
CA LEU A 26 34.79 7.53 -8.96
C LEU A 26 33.32 7.96 -8.79
N PHE A 27 33.06 9.17 -8.27
CA PHE A 27 31.71 9.70 -8.00
C PHE A 27 30.98 10.24 -9.24
N THR A 28 31.68 10.67 -10.29
CA THR A 28 31.09 11.23 -11.51
C THR A 28 30.84 10.15 -12.57
N ARG A 29 31.46 8.99 -12.46
CA ARG A 29 31.46 7.92 -13.47
C ARG A 29 30.10 7.26 -13.69
N TYR A 30 29.14 7.43 -12.75
CA TYR A 30 27.87 6.70 -12.73
C TYR A 30 26.65 7.63 -12.62
N THR A 31 26.74 8.84 -13.18
CA THR A 31 25.65 9.81 -13.20
C THR A 31 25.34 10.25 -14.63
N PHE A 32 24.07 10.50 -14.90
CA PHE A 32 23.60 11.15 -16.12
C PHE A 32 23.01 12.50 -15.75
N TYR A 33 23.65 13.60 -16.18
CA TYR A 33 23.30 14.97 -15.75
C TYR A 33 23.24 15.16 -14.22
N GLY A 34 24.15 14.53 -13.48
CA GLY A 34 24.19 14.59 -12.02
C GLY A 34 23.20 13.67 -11.29
N ILE A 35 22.35 12.92 -12.03
CA ILE A 35 21.40 11.95 -11.46
C ILE A 35 22.04 10.57 -11.53
N ARG A 36 22.09 9.85 -10.40
CA ARG A 36 22.66 8.50 -10.33
C ARG A 36 21.79 7.51 -11.11
N TYR A 37 22.43 6.56 -11.81
CA TYR A 37 21.73 5.58 -12.64
C TYR A 37 20.74 4.72 -11.86
N GLU A 38 21.02 4.42 -10.59
CA GLU A 38 20.06 3.68 -9.73
C GLU A 38 18.73 4.43 -9.61
N MET A 39 18.78 5.76 -9.48
CA MET A 39 17.57 6.60 -9.44
C MET A 39 16.81 6.55 -10.76
N ILE A 40 17.54 6.57 -11.88
CA ILE A 40 16.92 6.52 -13.22
C ILE A 40 16.24 5.16 -13.43
N ILE A 41 16.92 4.06 -13.10
CA ILE A 41 16.35 2.70 -13.20
C ILE A 41 15.11 2.57 -12.30
N PHE A 42 15.20 3.08 -11.07
CA PHE A 42 14.09 3.07 -10.11
C PHE A 42 12.90 3.91 -10.62
N ALA A 43 13.15 5.13 -11.09
CA ALA A 43 12.12 6.00 -11.66
C ALA A 43 11.45 5.36 -12.89
N LEU A 44 12.22 4.75 -13.80
CA LEU A 44 11.69 4.01 -14.95
C LEU A 44 10.83 2.81 -14.51
N MET A 45 11.23 2.10 -13.45
CA MET A 45 10.42 1.04 -12.86
C MET A 45 9.10 1.59 -12.32
N LEU A 46 9.10 2.71 -11.58
CA LEU A 46 7.89 3.33 -11.06
C LEU A 46 6.94 3.79 -12.19
N VAL A 47 7.48 4.43 -13.23
CA VAL A 47 6.71 4.77 -14.45
C VAL A 47 6.16 3.48 -15.10
N GLY A 48 6.96 2.43 -15.19
CA GLY A 48 6.52 1.14 -15.71
C GLY A 48 5.38 0.54 -14.89
N VAL A 49 5.41 0.63 -13.56
CA VAL A 49 4.33 0.19 -12.67
C VAL A 49 3.05 0.99 -12.94
N ALA A 50 3.14 2.32 -13.07
CA ALA A 50 2.00 3.18 -13.37
C ALA A 50 1.38 2.89 -14.75
N VAL A 51 2.21 2.69 -15.79
CA VAL A 51 1.76 2.41 -17.16
C VAL A 51 1.20 0.98 -17.29
N PHE A 52 1.83 0.00 -16.65
CA PHE A 52 1.46 -1.42 -16.71
C PHE A 52 0.80 -1.90 -15.42
N TYR A 53 -0.15 -1.14 -14.92
CA TYR A 53 -0.85 -1.38 -13.64
C TYR A 53 -1.45 -2.80 -13.48
N THR A 54 -1.76 -3.52 -14.58
CA THR A 54 -2.22 -4.91 -14.54
C THR A 54 -1.09 -5.95 -14.45
N LYS A 55 0.17 -5.52 -14.51
CA LYS A 55 1.36 -6.39 -14.51
C LYS A 55 2.45 -5.88 -13.56
N THR A 56 2.03 -5.21 -12.50
CA THR A 56 2.91 -4.52 -11.54
C THR A 56 3.99 -5.43 -10.98
N MET A 57 3.65 -6.67 -10.60
CA MET A 57 4.61 -7.68 -10.12
C MET A 57 5.74 -7.93 -11.14
N LYS A 58 5.40 -8.11 -12.42
CA LYS A 58 6.42 -8.39 -13.45
C LYS A 58 7.33 -7.20 -13.67
N VAL A 59 6.77 -5.99 -13.66
CA VAL A 59 7.55 -4.75 -13.80
C VAL A 59 8.49 -4.58 -12.60
N ALA A 60 8.00 -4.78 -11.39
CA ALA A 60 8.82 -4.67 -10.18
C ALA A 60 9.97 -5.72 -10.15
N ILE A 61 9.71 -6.96 -10.54
CA ILE A 61 10.74 -7.99 -10.64
C ILE A 61 11.80 -7.59 -11.68
N ILE A 62 11.40 -7.09 -12.86
CA ILE A 62 12.34 -6.64 -13.88
C ILE A 62 13.18 -5.48 -13.36
N GLY A 63 12.55 -4.50 -12.70
CA GLY A 63 13.24 -3.37 -12.07
C GLY A 63 14.24 -3.82 -10.99
N LEU A 64 13.83 -4.76 -10.15
CA LEU A 64 14.70 -5.34 -9.12
C LEU A 64 15.91 -6.04 -9.72
N LEU A 65 15.70 -6.91 -10.72
CA LEU A 65 16.79 -7.62 -11.38
C LEU A 65 17.75 -6.63 -12.07
N SER A 66 17.21 -5.56 -12.69
CA SER A 66 18.02 -4.52 -13.32
C SER A 66 18.86 -3.75 -12.30
N LEU A 67 18.28 -3.37 -11.15
CA LEU A 67 19.02 -2.70 -10.07
C LEU A 67 20.06 -3.62 -9.43
N CYS A 68 19.73 -4.88 -9.18
CA CYS A 68 20.68 -5.85 -8.62
C CYS A 68 21.85 -6.08 -9.59
N PHE A 69 21.57 -6.24 -10.89
CA PHE A 69 22.59 -6.38 -11.92
C PHE A 69 23.49 -5.15 -11.98
N TYR A 70 22.89 -3.95 -12.03
CA TYR A 70 23.66 -2.71 -12.03
C TYR A 70 24.56 -2.59 -10.80
N LYS A 71 24.01 -2.86 -9.59
CA LYS A 71 24.78 -2.83 -8.34
C LYS A 71 25.91 -3.87 -8.32
N TYR A 72 25.66 -5.05 -8.86
CA TYR A 72 26.67 -6.11 -8.93
C TYR A 72 27.86 -5.70 -9.82
N GLU A 73 27.60 -5.11 -10.98
CA GLU A 73 28.63 -4.71 -11.95
C GLU A 73 29.38 -3.43 -11.56
N PHE A 74 28.67 -2.47 -10.91
CA PHE A 74 29.20 -1.12 -10.75
C PHE A 74 29.39 -0.68 -9.27
N THR A 75 29.16 -1.57 -8.31
CA THR A 75 29.39 -1.27 -6.88
C THR A 75 30.27 -2.35 -6.25
N ASP A 76 31.47 -1.97 -5.88
CA ASP A 76 32.41 -2.93 -5.27
C ASP A 76 31.86 -3.53 -3.96
N GLY A 77 31.97 -4.84 -3.84
CA GLY A 77 31.53 -5.58 -2.66
C GLY A 77 30.02 -5.69 -2.45
N PHE A 78 29.21 -5.29 -3.46
CA PHE A 78 27.76 -5.47 -3.38
C PHE A 78 27.40 -6.97 -3.38
N SER A 79 26.52 -7.35 -2.45
CA SER A 79 25.97 -8.71 -2.37
C SER A 79 24.56 -8.65 -1.82
N VAL A 80 23.62 -9.20 -2.58
CA VAL A 80 22.22 -9.36 -2.16
C VAL A 80 22.12 -10.19 -0.87
N ILE A 81 22.96 -11.22 -0.73
CA ILE A 81 22.99 -12.09 0.45
C ILE A 81 23.42 -11.29 1.70
N LYS A 82 24.50 -10.49 1.59
CA LYS A 82 24.96 -9.64 2.69
C LYS A 82 23.87 -8.64 3.11
N LYS A 83 23.15 -8.07 2.15
CA LYS A 83 22.07 -7.11 2.42
C LYS A 83 20.88 -7.79 3.10
N LEU A 84 20.52 -9.00 2.69
CA LEU A 84 19.40 -9.74 3.27
C LEU A 84 19.72 -10.36 4.62
N ILE A 85 20.81 -11.12 4.71
CA ILE A 85 21.15 -11.91 5.92
C ILE A 85 21.99 -11.10 6.90
N GLY A 86 22.86 -10.24 6.38
CA GLY A 86 23.86 -9.51 7.15
C GLY A 86 25.29 -10.02 6.87
N TYR A 87 26.25 -9.40 7.51
CA TYR A 87 27.68 -9.75 7.35
C TYR A 87 28.44 -9.36 8.60
N VAL A 88 29.62 -9.97 8.79
CA VAL A 88 30.55 -9.56 9.81
C VAL A 88 31.42 -8.44 9.24
N ASN A 89 31.48 -7.27 9.91
CA ASN A 89 32.31 -6.14 9.49
C ASN A 89 33.79 -6.40 9.83
N THR A 90 34.67 -5.47 9.43
CA THR A 90 36.11 -5.53 9.68
C THR A 90 36.47 -5.54 11.17
N ASP A 91 35.59 -5.03 12.03
CA ASP A 91 35.76 -4.95 13.48
C ASP A 91 35.25 -6.23 14.20
N GLY A 92 34.82 -7.25 13.44
CA GLY A 92 34.31 -8.51 13.95
C GLY A 92 32.88 -8.44 14.49
N GLN A 93 32.14 -7.33 14.27
CA GLN A 93 30.73 -7.19 14.66
C GLN A 93 29.80 -7.66 13.58
N PHE A 94 28.74 -8.37 13.96
CA PHE A 94 27.69 -8.77 13.02
C PHE A 94 26.75 -7.62 12.74
N VAL A 95 26.68 -7.20 11.48
CA VAL A 95 25.71 -6.24 10.96
C VAL A 95 24.54 -7.04 10.42
N SER A 96 23.37 -6.93 11.06
CA SER A 96 22.15 -7.64 10.65
C SER A 96 21.63 -7.13 9.30
N GLY A 97 21.15 -8.04 8.46
CA GLY A 97 20.47 -7.69 7.21
C GLY A 97 18.97 -7.42 7.41
N SER A 98 18.29 -7.09 6.34
CA SER A 98 16.86 -6.71 6.33
C SER A 98 15.90 -7.92 6.21
N TRP A 99 16.37 -9.16 6.41
CA TRP A 99 15.54 -10.37 6.20
C TRP A 99 14.25 -10.37 7.02
N ASN A 100 14.29 -9.85 8.25
CA ASN A 100 13.13 -9.77 9.13
C ASN A 100 12.04 -8.88 8.53
N THR A 101 12.41 -7.72 7.98
CA THR A 101 11.50 -6.81 7.29
C THR A 101 10.82 -7.49 6.10
N TYR A 102 11.59 -8.16 5.25
CA TYR A 102 11.03 -8.83 4.07
C TYR A 102 10.16 -10.03 4.42
N LEU A 103 10.55 -10.80 5.44
CA LEU A 103 9.76 -11.93 5.90
C LEU A 103 8.45 -11.46 6.54
N ASN A 104 8.48 -10.41 7.36
CA ASN A 104 7.28 -9.79 7.89
C ASN A 104 6.37 -9.32 6.76
N LEU A 105 6.87 -8.54 5.79
CA LEU A 105 6.07 -8.08 4.65
C LEU A 105 5.47 -9.24 3.85
N ALA A 106 6.28 -10.26 3.54
CA ALA A 106 5.86 -11.41 2.75
C ALA A 106 4.78 -12.26 3.43
N LEU A 107 4.74 -12.27 4.76
CA LEU A 107 3.77 -13.05 5.53
C LEU A 107 2.58 -12.22 6.02
N MET A 108 2.75 -10.92 6.30
CA MET A 108 1.67 -10.07 6.80
C MET A 108 0.61 -9.81 5.72
N LEU A 109 1.00 -9.53 4.47
CA LEU A 109 0.03 -9.27 3.41
C LEU A 109 -0.95 -10.43 3.17
N PRO A 110 -0.49 -11.68 2.98
CA PRO A 110 -1.40 -12.81 2.89
C PRO A 110 -2.24 -12.98 4.16
N GLY A 111 -1.66 -12.75 5.34
CA GLY A 111 -2.38 -12.81 6.62
C GLY A 111 -3.51 -11.77 6.71
N PHE A 112 -3.27 -10.54 6.28
CA PHE A 112 -4.32 -9.51 6.22
C PHE A 112 -5.38 -9.80 5.15
N SER A 113 -5.01 -10.44 4.05
CA SER A 113 -6.00 -10.94 3.07
C SER A 113 -6.93 -11.98 3.69
N VAL A 114 -6.40 -12.86 4.54
CA VAL A 114 -7.22 -13.82 5.32
C VAL A 114 -8.11 -13.09 6.31
N LEU A 115 -7.58 -12.11 7.06
CA LEU A 115 -8.37 -11.29 7.99
C LEU A 115 -9.54 -10.62 7.26
N ALA A 116 -9.29 -9.97 6.14
CA ALA A 116 -10.31 -9.31 5.33
C ALA A 116 -11.38 -10.30 4.86
N LYS A 117 -10.99 -11.50 4.44
CA LYS A 117 -11.93 -12.56 4.04
C LYS A 117 -12.78 -13.06 5.19
N VAL A 118 -12.20 -13.32 6.35
CA VAL A 118 -12.93 -13.71 7.56
C VAL A 118 -13.92 -12.64 7.99
N PHE A 119 -13.52 -11.36 7.88
CA PHE A 119 -14.41 -10.23 8.16
C PHE A 119 -15.57 -10.16 7.15
N GLU A 120 -15.31 -10.29 5.86
CA GLU A 120 -16.34 -10.35 4.81
C GLU A 120 -17.33 -11.50 5.07
N ASP A 121 -16.80 -12.69 5.35
CA ASP A 121 -17.58 -13.89 5.61
C ASP A 121 -18.40 -13.83 6.92
N SER A 122 -18.06 -12.91 7.84
CA SER A 122 -18.84 -12.65 9.06
C SER A 122 -20.22 -12.06 8.78
N LYS A 123 -20.48 -11.60 7.55
CA LYS A 123 -21.70 -10.90 7.12
C LYS A 123 -21.93 -9.55 7.80
N LEU A 124 -20.98 -9.08 8.61
CA LEU A 124 -21.08 -7.73 9.19
C LEU A 124 -21.17 -6.62 8.11
N PRO A 125 -20.37 -6.64 7.01
CA PRO A 125 -20.52 -5.67 5.94
C PRO A 125 -21.93 -5.64 5.32
N SER A 126 -22.57 -6.79 5.23
CA SER A 126 -23.89 -6.92 4.59
C SER A 126 -25.04 -6.30 5.39
N ILE A 127 -24.85 -6.04 6.68
CA ILE A 127 -25.87 -5.36 7.50
C ILE A 127 -25.68 -3.85 7.59
N ILE A 128 -24.51 -3.33 7.20
CA ILE A 128 -24.20 -1.87 7.24
C ILE A 128 -25.27 -1.04 6.52
N PRO A 129 -25.75 -1.42 5.32
CA PRO A 129 -26.79 -0.68 4.62
C PRO A 129 -28.07 -0.40 5.42
N ARG A 130 -28.42 -1.25 6.39
CA ARG A 130 -29.63 -1.07 7.23
C ARG A 130 -29.54 0.14 8.16
N PHE A 131 -28.32 0.52 8.51
CA PHE A 131 -28.05 1.60 9.44
C PHE A 131 -27.79 2.94 8.74
N LEU A 132 -27.76 2.93 7.40
CA LEU A 132 -27.50 4.14 6.63
C LEU A 132 -28.74 5.06 6.65
N PRO A 133 -28.59 6.33 7.02
CA PRO A 133 -29.68 7.29 6.98
C PRO A 133 -30.12 7.56 5.52
N LYS A 134 -31.31 8.12 5.37
CA LYS A 134 -31.84 8.54 4.07
C LYS A 134 -31.15 9.81 3.57
N GLY A 135 -31.23 10.04 2.26
CA GLY A 135 -30.69 11.22 1.61
C GLY A 135 -29.16 11.21 1.56
N HIS A 136 -28.55 12.37 1.32
CA HIS A 136 -27.10 12.50 1.23
C HIS A 136 -26.34 12.04 2.49
N TRP A 137 -26.99 12.07 3.66
CA TRP A 137 -26.39 11.57 4.90
C TRP A 137 -26.11 10.05 4.87
N GLY A 138 -26.83 9.29 4.05
CA GLY A 138 -26.55 7.86 3.86
C GLY A 138 -25.23 7.62 3.14
N GLY A 139 -24.97 8.37 2.07
CA GLY A 139 -23.69 8.33 1.38
C GLY A 139 -22.54 8.83 2.27
N PHE A 140 -22.77 9.90 3.04
CA PHE A 140 -21.82 10.43 4.01
C PHE A 140 -21.46 9.38 5.08
N ALA A 141 -22.47 8.78 5.70
CA ALA A 141 -22.27 7.73 6.71
C ALA A 141 -21.54 6.50 6.13
N LEU A 142 -21.83 6.12 4.88
CA LEU A 142 -21.12 5.03 4.21
C LEU A 142 -19.63 5.34 4.05
N LEU A 143 -19.25 6.54 3.62
CA LEU A 143 -17.86 6.95 3.49
C LEU A 143 -17.13 6.98 4.84
N LEU A 144 -17.79 7.46 5.91
CA LEU A 144 -17.22 7.37 7.26
C LEU A 144 -17.10 5.93 7.74
N CYS A 145 -18.04 5.05 7.39
CA CYS A 145 -17.95 3.63 7.70
C CYS A 145 -16.74 3.00 7.00
N ILE A 146 -16.47 3.33 5.73
CA ILE A 146 -15.30 2.86 5.00
C ILE A 146 -14.01 3.35 5.67
N PHE A 147 -13.97 4.62 6.08
CA PHE A 147 -12.86 5.19 6.84
C PHE A 147 -12.59 4.38 8.12
N VAL A 148 -13.63 4.10 8.91
CA VAL A 148 -13.50 3.29 10.13
C VAL A 148 -13.09 1.86 9.81
N LEU A 149 -13.67 1.22 8.79
CA LEU A 149 -13.29 -0.13 8.38
C LEU A 149 -11.80 -0.22 8.03
N SER A 150 -11.27 0.79 7.36
CA SER A 150 -9.86 0.82 6.96
C SER A 150 -8.90 1.03 8.13
N THR A 151 -9.37 1.33 9.33
CA THR A 151 -8.48 1.39 10.51
C THR A 151 -8.04 0.00 11.00
N PHE A 152 -8.77 -1.05 10.65
CA PHE A 152 -8.47 -2.43 11.05
C PHE A 152 -8.50 -3.45 9.91
N LEU A 153 -8.89 -3.03 8.71
CA LEU A 153 -8.74 -3.78 7.46
C LEU A 153 -7.76 -3.03 6.56
N ASP A 154 -7.04 -3.78 5.75
CA ASP A 154 -6.25 -3.19 4.66
C ASP A 154 -7.13 -2.27 3.78
N ASN A 155 -6.55 -1.16 3.33
CA ASN A 155 -7.27 -0.14 2.54
C ASN A 155 -7.92 -0.70 1.27
N ILE A 156 -7.33 -1.73 0.63
CA ILE A 156 -7.92 -2.41 -0.52
C ILE A 156 -9.21 -3.11 -0.13
N ALA A 157 -9.17 -3.89 0.97
CA ALA A 157 -10.34 -4.61 1.46
C ALA A 157 -11.46 -3.66 1.89
N ALA A 158 -11.13 -2.59 2.61
CA ALA A 158 -12.11 -1.58 3.04
C ALA A 158 -12.76 -0.88 1.82
N ALA A 159 -11.96 -0.54 0.80
CA ALA A 159 -12.44 0.06 -0.44
C ALA A 159 -13.36 -0.88 -1.25
N MET A 160 -13.00 -2.16 -1.35
CA MET A 160 -13.80 -3.19 -2.05
C MET A 160 -15.13 -3.45 -1.35
N ILE A 161 -15.12 -3.55 -0.02
CA ILE A 161 -16.34 -3.70 0.79
C ILE A 161 -17.22 -2.46 0.62
N GLY A 162 -16.65 -1.27 0.75
CA GLY A 162 -17.37 -0.01 0.57
C GLY A 162 -17.96 0.14 -0.84
N GLY A 163 -17.19 -0.23 -1.86
CA GLY A 163 -17.63 -0.27 -3.25
C GLY A 163 -18.81 -1.23 -3.47
N SER A 164 -18.73 -2.42 -2.89
CA SER A 164 -19.80 -3.43 -2.95
C SER A 164 -21.08 -2.92 -2.29
N ILE A 165 -20.96 -2.29 -1.11
CA ILE A 165 -22.11 -1.67 -0.43
C ILE A 165 -22.70 -0.53 -1.29
N ALA A 166 -21.85 0.33 -1.86
CA ALA A 166 -22.29 1.42 -2.72
C ALA A 166 -23.04 0.90 -3.95
N MET A 167 -22.58 -0.20 -4.57
CA MET A 167 -23.27 -0.87 -5.68
C MET A 167 -24.68 -1.31 -5.28
N ILE A 168 -24.86 -1.84 -4.09
CA ILE A 168 -26.15 -2.29 -3.59
C ILE A 168 -27.07 -1.09 -3.31
N VAL A 169 -26.63 -0.16 -2.47
CA VAL A 169 -27.48 0.95 -1.97
C VAL A 169 -27.83 1.98 -3.04
N PHE A 170 -27.00 2.12 -4.08
CA PHE A 170 -27.25 3.00 -5.23
C PHE A 170 -27.71 2.24 -6.48
N LYS A 171 -28.05 0.95 -6.36
CA LYS A 171 -28.53 0.08 -7.47
C LYS A 171 -27.62 0.15 -8.71
N GLY A 172 -26.30 0.12 -8.50
CA GLY A 172 -25.28 0.18 -9.56
C GLY A 172 -25.07 1.57 -10.16
N LYS A 173 -25.81 2.60 -9.72
CA LYS A 173 -25.66 3.98 -10.21
C LYS A 173 -24.82 4.80 -9.25
N VAL A 174 -23.50 4.59 -9.30
CA VAL A 174 -22.54 5.30 -8.46
C VAL A 174 -21.85 6.39 -9.27
N HIS A 175 -21.88 7.62 -8.74
CA HIS A 175 -21.22 8.77 -9.36
C HIS A 175 -19.70 8.63 -9.24
N ILE A 176 -18.94 9.04 -10.25
CA ILE A 176 -17.47 8.91 -10.27
C ILE A 176 -16.80 9.62 -9.08
N GLY A 177 -17.32 10.78 -8.67
CA GLY A 177 -16.84 11.49 -7.48
C GLY A 177 -17.06 10.70 -6.18
N PHE A 178 -18.11 9.87 -6.10
CA PHE A 178 -18.34 8.99 -4.95
C PHE A 178 -17.39 7.79 -4.97
N VAL A 179 -17.07 7.25 -6.16
CA VAL A 179 -16.04 6.21 -6.33
C VAL A 179 -14.67 6.72 -5.87
N ALA A 180 -14.30 7.94 -6.27
CA ALA A 180 -13.07 8.57 -5.81
C ALA A 180 -13.07 8.80 -4.28
N ALA A 181 -14.23 9.16 -3.70
CA ALA A 181 -14.37 9.33 -2.25
C ALA A 181 -14.26 8.00 -1.48
N ILE A 182 -14.70 6.87 -2.04
CA ILE A 182 -14.46 5.53 -1.46
C ILE A 182 -12.96 5.27 -1.35
N CYS A 183 -12.20 5.55 -2.40
CA CYS A 183 -10.75 5.42 -2.40
C CYS A 183 -10.10 6.35 -1.37
N ALA A 184 -10.53 7.62 -1.31
CA ALA A 184 -10.03 8.59 -0.34
C ALA A 184 -10.35 8.17 1.11
N ALA A 185 -11.56 7.65 1.37
CA ALA A 185 -11.98 7.18 2.68
C ALA A 185 -11.14 5.98 3.16
N SER A 186 -10.89 5.02 2.28
CA SER A 186 -10.09 3.84 2.63
C SER A 186 -8.63 4.20 2.88
N ASN A 187 -8.00 5.02 2.03
CA ASN A 187 -6.62 5.43 2.23
C ASN A 187 -6.46 6.34 3.48
N ALA A 188 -7.40 7.27 3.71
CA ALA A 188 -7.38 8.13 4.89
C ALA A 188 -7.56 7.34 6.19
N GLY A 189 -8.45 6.33 6.20
CA GLY A 189 -8.67 5.45 7.36
C GLY A 189 -7.45 4.58 7.68
N GLY A 190 -6.72 4.14 6.66
CA GLY A 190 -5.47 3.38 6.80
C GLY A 190 -4.31 4.21 7.33
N ALA A 191 -4.29 5.52 7.05
CA ALA A 191 -3.12 6.37 7.31
C ALA A 191 -2.69 6.48 8.78
N GLY A 192 -3.60 6.29 9.73
CA GLY A 192 -3.30 6.35 11.17
C GLY A 192 -3.22 4.98 11.85
N SER A 193 -3.39 3.89 11.12
CA SER A 193 -3.42 2.53 11.68
C SER A 193 -2.31 1.67 11.11
N VAL A 194 -1.57 0.99 11.97
CA VAL A 194 -0.48 0.07 11.58
C VAL A 194 -0.96 -1.16 10.77
N VAL A 195 -2.26 -1.40 10.73
CA VAL A 195 -2.89 -2.54 10.02
C VAL A 195 -3.65 -2.06 8.78
N GLY A 196 -4.08 -0.81 8.76
CA GLY A 196 -5.01 -0.26 7.77
C GLY A 196 -4.40 0.06 6.39
N ASP A 197 -3.08 0.18 6.31
CA ASP A 197 -2.36 0.43 5.04
C ASP A 197 -0.99 -0.25 5.11
N THR A 198 -0.55 -0.79 3.98
CA THR A 198 0.80 -1.37 3.82
C THR A 198 1.90 -0.36 4.08
N THR A 199 1.65 0.92 3.82
CA THR A 199 2.57 2.04 4.13
C THR A 199 2.81 2.17 5.63
N THR A 200 1.74 2.20 6.42
CA THR A 200 1.81 2.30 7.89
C THR A 200 2.37 1.03 8.52
N THR A 201 2.01 -0.13 7.97
CA THR A 201 2.61 -1.41 8.33
C THR A 201 4.12 -1.39 8.14
N LEU A 202 4.60 -0.85 7.02
CA LEU A 202 6.02 -0.72 6.73
C LEU A 202 6.71 0.19 7.76
N ILE A 203 6.14 1.37 8.04
CA ILE A 203 6.66 2.31 9.04
C ILE A 203 6.76 1.64 10.43
N TRP A 204 5.76 0.84 10.79
CA TRP A 204 5.72 0.09 12.03
C TRP A 204 6.82 -0.99 12.11
N ILE A 205 6.98 -1.81 11.06
CA ILE A 205 8.04 -2.83 10.96
C ILE A 205 9.44 -2.20 11.07
N PHE A 206 9.61 -0.95 10.62
CA PHE A 206 10.83 -0.18 10.79
C PHE A 206 10.99 0.43 12.20
N GLY A 207 10.24 -0.06 13.19
CA GLY A 207 10.39 0.29 14.60
C GLY A 207 9.81 1.65 14.99
N LYS A 208 8.88 2.22 14.20
CA LYS A 208 8.22 3.47 14.57
C LYS A 208 7.00 3.22 15.44
N ASP A 209 6.84 4.06 16.47
CA ASP A 209 5.76 3.92 17.45
C ASP A 209 4.36 4.03 16.78
N PRO A 210 3.47 3.05 16.98
CA PRO A 210 2.07 3.13 16.53
C PRO A 210 1.31 4.36 17.00
N LEU A 211 1.61 4.87 18.19
CA LEU A 211 0.97 6.07 18.74
C LEU A 211 1.35 7.33 17.97
N VAL A 212 2.56 7.39 17.42
CA VAL A 212 2.97 8.48 16.53
C VAL A 212 2.17 8.40 15.23
N LEU A 213 2.02 7.21 14.65
CA LEU A 213 1.21 7.01 13.44
C LEU A 213 -0.26 7.38 13.64
N ALA A 214 -0.82 7.07 14.81
CA ALA A 214 -2.21 7.40 15.13
C ALA A 214 -2.51 8.91 15.06
N GLN A 215 -1.52 9.79 15.18
CA GLN A 215 -1.70 11.23 15.00
C GLN A 215 -2.15 11.59 13.57
N ALA A 216 -1.88 10.74 12.57
CA ALA A 216 -2.36 10.91 11.20
C ALA A 216 -3.90 10.86 11.10
N PHE A 217 -4.60 10.28 12.08
CA PHE A 217 -6.06 10.30 12.11
C PHE A 217 -6.63 11.71 12.18
N LEU A 218 -5.93 12.66 12.80
CA LEU A 218 -6.43 14.03 12.92
C LEU A 218 -6.62 14.70 11.54
N PRO A 219 -5.56 14.87 10.71
CA PRO A 219 -5.72 15.44 9.38
C PRO A 219 -6.56 14.54 8.46
N ALA A 220 -6.48 13.21 8.57
CA ALA A 220 -7.26 12.27 7.79
C ALA A 220 -8.77 12.41 8.06
N THR A 221 -9.17 12.57 9.33
CA THR A 221 -10.57 12.79 9.70
C THR A 221 -11.10 14.10 9.13
N VAL A 222 -10.33 15.19 9.24
CA VAL A 222 -10.74 16.48 8.65
C VAL A 222 -10.92 16.36 7.14
N ALA A 223 -9.97 15.75 6.45
CA ALA A 223 -10.01 15.57 5.00
C ALA A 223 -11.24 14.73 4.58
N ILE A 224 -11.49 13.60 5.25
CA ILE A 224 -12.61 12.74 4.85
C ILE A 224 -13.97 13.36 5.17
N LEU A 225 -14.11 14.13 6.24
CA LEU A 225 -15.36 14.84 6.51
C LEU A 225 -15.71 15.80 5.38
N VAL A 226 -14.73 16.54 4.86
CA VAL A 226 -14.91 17.45 3.72
C VAL A 226 -15.25 16.67 2.44
N VAL A 227 -14.44 15.68 2.08
CA VAL A 227 -14.63 14.87 0.87
C VAL A 227 -15.98 14.14 0.91
N ALA A 228 -16.31 13.50 2.04
CA ALA A 228 -17.55 12.75 2.19
C ALA A 228 -18.79 13.67 2.06
N TYR A 229 -18.73 14.89 2.58
CA TYR A 229 -19.84 15.83 2.48
C TYR A 229 -20.15 16.21 1.02
N PHE A 230 -19.13 16.57 0.25
CA PHE A 230 -19.32 16.95 -1.15
C PHE A 230 -19.68 15.76 -2.04
N ALA A 231 -19.00 14.63 -1.87
CA ALA A 231 -19.24 13.43 -2.66
C ALA A 231 -20.65 12.86 -2.41
N SER A 232 -21.10 12.85 -1.16
CA SER A 232 -22.44 12.36 -0.82
C SER A 232 -23.54 13.23 -1.41
N LYS A 233 -23.36 14.56 -1.44
CA LYS A 233 -24.29 15.48 -2.13
C LYS A 233 -24.32 15.29 -3.63
N GLN A 234 -23.17 15.05 -4.26
CA GLN A 234 -23.10 14.73 -5.69
C GLN A 234 -23.82 13.41 -5.98
N GLN A 235 -23.58 12.38 -5.18
CA GLN A 235 -24.21 11.09 -5.32
C GLN A 235 -25.73 11.16 -5.17
N GLU A 236 -26.21 11.88 -4.16
CA GLU A 236 -27.65 12.05 -3.94
C GLU A 236 -28.34 12.72 -5.12
N LYS A 237 -27.73 13.73 -5.74
CA LYS A 237 -28.23 14.38 -6.95
C LYS A 237 -28.20 13.46 -8.17
N TYR A 238 -27.20 12.57 -8.25
CA TYR A 238 -27.04 11.64 -9.35
C TYR A 238 -27.99 10.44 -9.25
N HIS A 239 -28.03 9.81 -8.07
CA HIS A 239 -28.94 8.73 -7.73
C HIS A 239 -29.04 8.62 -6.21
N PRO A 240 -30.24 8.79 -5.63
CA PRO A 240 -30.46 8.74 -4.18
C PRO A 240 -30.27 7.31 -3.66
N ILE A 241 -29.99 7.22 -2.34
CA ILE A 241 -29.84 5.95 -1.65
C ILE A 241 -31.18 5.20 -1.57
N THR A 242 -31.15 3.89 -1.85
CA THR A 242 -32.32 3.01 -1.73
C THR A 242 -32.05 1.95 -0.67
N THR A 243 -32.87 1.92 0.38
CA THR A 243 -32.67 1.08 1.57
C THR A 243 -33.51 -0.20 1.57
N GLU A 244 -33.92 -0.72 0.42
CA GLU A 244 -34.61 -2.02 0.33
C GLU A 244 -33.58 -3.15 0.48
N ILE A 245 -33.50 -3.75 1.68
CA ILE A 245 -32.53 -4.82 2.00
C ILE A 245 -33.26 -5.99 2.63
N GLU A 246 -32.84 -7.18 2.22
CA GLU A 246 -33.35 -8.44 2.79
C GLU A 246 -33.21 -8.47 4.32
N SER A 247 -34.30 -8.83 5.01
CA SER A 247 -34.44 -8.67 6.46
C SER A 247 -33.73 -9.73 7.31
N ASN A 248 -33.15 -10.80 6.73
CA ASN A 248 -32.75 -12.01 7.46
C ASN A 248 -31.25 -12.33 7.51
N ILE A 249 -30.35 -11.32 7.37
CA ILE A 249 -28.91 -11.58 7.47
C ILE A 249 -28.50 -11.61 8.95
N THR A 250 -27.94 -12.73 9.41
CA THR A 250 -27.36 -12.89 10.75
C THR A 250 -25.84 -12.77 10.69
N VAL A 251 -25.27 -12.02 11.62
CA VAL A 251 -23.81 -11.84 11.73
C VAL A 251 -23.18 -13.03 12.43
N ASP A 252 -22.11 -13.57 11.85
CA ASP A 252 -21.33 -14.66 12.45
C ASP A 252 -20.32 -14.08 13.46
N LYS A 253 -20.69 -14.16 14.75
CA LYS A 253 -19.85 -13.67 15.85
C LYS A 253 -18.55 -14.46 16.02
N LYS A 254 -18.52 -15.77 15.62
CA LYS A 254 -17.30 -16.59 15.71
C LYS A 254 -16.24 -16.06 14.72
N LYS A 255 -16.65 -15.71 13.51
CA LYS A 255 -15.74 -15.07 12.53
C LYS A 255 -15.24 -13.73 13.01
N LEU A 256 -16.08 -12.91 13.62
CA LEU A 256 -15.63 -11.63 14.21
C LEU A 256 -14.65 -11.83 15.36
N SER A 257 -14.81 -12.88 16.18
CA SER A 257 -13.81 -13.16 17.23
C SER A 257 -12.46 -13.58 16.64
N VAL A 258 -12.45 -14.28 15.49
CA VAL A 258 -11.20 -14.61 14.77
C VAL A 258 -10.53 -13.35 14.21
N VAL A 259 -11.31 -12.41 13.67
CA VAL A 259 -10.76 -11.09 13.26
C VAL A 259 -10.07 -10.40 14.42
N GLY A 260 -10.73 -10.30 15.58
CA GLY A 260 -10.14 -9.74 16.81
C GLY A 260 -8.87 -10.47 17.24
N LEU A 261 -8.88 -11.81 17.18
CA LEU A 261 -7.73 -12.64 17.52
C LEU A 261 -6.51 -12.35 16.62
N ILE A 262 -6.73 -12.20 15.31
CA ILE A 262 -5.67 -11.88 14.35
C ILE A 262 -5.06 -10.49 14.64
N LEU A 263 -5.91 -9.49 14.91
CA LEU A 263 -5.44 -8.13 15.25
C LEU A 263 -4.64 -8.11 16.57
N ILE A 264 -5.15 -8.76 17.62
CA ILE A 264 -4.45 -8.88 18.90
C ILE A 264 -3.14 -9.64 18.72
N GLY A 265 -3.14 -10.72 17.93
CA GLY A 265 -1.94 -11.49 17.60
C GLY A 265 -0.87 -10.63 16.94
N ALA A 266 -1.24 -9.84 15.91
CA ALA A 266 -0.33 -8.94 15.22
C ALA A 266 0.33 -7.95 16.18
N ILE A 267 -0.48 -7.25 16.99
CA ILE A 267 -0.01 -6.23 17.93
C ILE A 267 0.87 -6.83 19.03
N SER A 268 0.41 -7.93 19.65
CA SER A 268 1.15 -8.56 20.76
C SER A 268 2.50 -9.10 20.31
N PHE A 269 2.54 -9.81 19.17
CA PHE A 269 3.80 -10.37 18.69
C PHE A 269 4.76 -9.32 18.16
N ASN A 270 4.26 -8.18 17.67
CA ASN A 270 5.15 -7.07 17.38
C ASN A 270 5.74 -6.48 18.65
N TYR A 271 4.93 -6.27 19.68
CA TYR A 271 5.40 -5.67 20.94
C TYR A 271 6.44 -6.53 21.64
N PHE A 272 6.25 -7.86 21.69
CA PHE A 272 7.14 -8.76 22.43
C PHE A 272 8.31 -9.29 21.60
N PHE A 273 8.16 -9.45 20.29
CA PHE A 273 9.11 -10.18 19.44
C PHE A 273 9.56 -9.41 18.20
N GLU A 274 9.02 -8.22 17.97
CA GLU A 274 9.24 -7.44 16.73
C GLU A 274 8.91 -8.26 15.46
N PHE A 275 7.96 -9.22 15.59
CA PHE A 275 7.57 -10.14 14.51
C PHE A 275 6.05 -10.31 14.40
N PRO A 276 5.33 -9.27 13.92
CA PRO A 276 3.88 -9.26 13.85
C PRO A 276 3.31 -10.38 12.96
N ALA A 277 4.01 -10.74 11.89
CA ALA A 277 3.58 -11.80 10.98
C ALA A 277 3.36 -13.14 11.70
N LEU A 278 4.25 -13.49 12.64
CA LEU A 278 4.11 -14.73 13.41
C LEU A 278 2.81 -14.75 14.23
N GLY A 279 2.49 -13.63 14.87
CA GLY A 279 1.25 -13.48 15.64
C GLY A 279 -0.01 -13.61 14.78
N ILE A 280 0.02 -13.03 13.58
CA ILE A 280 -1.07 -13.17 12.60
C ILE A 280 -1.30 -14.64 12.25
N TRP A 281 -0.25 -15.37 11.87
CA TRP A 281 -0.38 -16.75 11.42
C TRP A 281 -0.74 -17.71 12.55
N ILE A 282 -0.21 -17.52 13.77
CA ILE A 282 -0.65 -18.27 14.95
C ILE A 282 -2.14 -18.02 15.21
N ALA A 283 -2.58 -16.76 15.13
CA ALA A 283 -3.99 -16.43 15.33
C ALA A 283 -4.89 -17.02 14.24
N ILE A 284 -4.45 -17.08 12.98
CA ILE A 284 -5.17 -17.74 11.89
C ILE A 284 -5.32 -19.25 12.16
N ILE A 285 -4.24 -19.92 12.59
CA ILE A 285 -4.26 -21.35 12.91
C ILE A 285 -5.21 -21.61 14.10
N LEU A 286 -5.17 -20.81 15.15
CA LEU A 286 -6.10 -20.89 16.27
C LEU A 286 -7.53 -20.56 15.83
N GLY A 287 -7.70 -19.62 14.90
CA GLY A 287 -8.98 -19.25 14.33
C GLY A 287 -9.66 -20.40 13.58
N GLU A 288 -8.87 -21.25 12.90
CA GLU A 288 -9.39 -22.45 12.22
C GLU A 288 -10.04 -23.44 13.18
N ILE A 289 -9.61 -23.48 14.44
CA ILE A 289 -10.23 -24.29 15.50
C ILE A 289 -11.61 -23.74 15.90
N ILE A 290 -11.77 -22.39 15.85
CA ILE A 290 -13.02 -21.71 16.24
C ILE A 290 -14.05 -21.77 15.10
N THR A 291 -13.60 -21.53 13.87
CA THR A 291 -14.44 -21.53 12.66
C THR A 291 -13.56 -21.71 11.42
N ARG A 292 -14.13 -22.27 10.38
CA ARG A 292 -13.39 -22.46 9.12
C ARG A 292 -12.93 -21.12 8.53
N VAL A 293 -11.64 -21.05 8.20
CA VAL A 293 -10.98 -19.91 7.59
C VAL A 293 -10.65 -20.25 6.13
N ASP A 294 -11.03 -19.39 5.19
CA ASP A 294 -10.73 -19.62 3.78
C ASP A 294 -9.31 -19.18 3.44
N LEU A 295 -8.37 -20.13 3.42
CA LEU A 295 -6.97 -19.89 3.09
C LEU A 295 -6.70 -19.75 1.58
N ARG A 296 -7.70 -19.92 0.70
CA ARG A 296 -7.51 -19.78 -0.76
C ARG A 296 -7.13 -18.36 -1.14
N VAL A 297 -7.51 -17.37 -0.33
CA VAL A 297 -7.15 -15.95 -0.52
C VAL A 297 -5.64 -15.70 -0.42
N VAL A 298 -4.89 -16.56 0.26
CA VAL A 298 -3.42 -16.50 0.30
C VAL A 298 -2.83 -16.61 -1.11
N LYS A 299 -3.41 -17.47 -1.95
CA LYS A 299 -2.98 -17.61 -3.34
C LYS A 299 -3.30 -16.36 -4.17
N SER A 300 -4.42 -15.70 -3.91
CA SER A 300 -4.78 -14.47 -4.65
C SER A 300 -3.92 -13.27 -4.25
N SER A 301 -3.37 -13.23 -3.03
CA SER A 301 -2.48 -12.16 -2.56
C SER A 301 -1.02 -12.32 -3.00
N TYR A 302 -0.66 -13.45 -3.66
CA TYR A 302 0.73 -13.74 -4.06
C TYR A 302 1.34 -12.66 -4.96
N GLU A 303 0.63 -12.24 -6.01
CA GLU A 303 1.16 -11.23 -6.93
C GLU A 303 1.41 -9.88 -6.24
N SER A 304 0.48 -9.45 -5.38
CA SER A 304 0.63 -8.22 -4.59
C SER A 304 1.77 -8.31 -3.58
N THR A 305 1.94 -9.47 -2.94
CA THR A 305 3.02 -9.71 -1.98
C THR A 305 4.39 -9.64 -2.66
N VAL A 306 4.58 -10.35 -3.76
CA VAL A 306 5.84 -10.34 -4.52
C VAL A 306 6.14 -8.95 -5.07
N PHE A 307 5.11 -8.27 -5.59
CA PHE A 307 5.22 -6.88 -6.04
C PHE A 307 5.75 -5.98 -4.93
N LEU A 308 5.14 -6.03 -3.73
CA LEU A 308 5.52 -5.18 -2.61
C LEU A 308 6.95 -5.45 -2.14
N VAL A 309 7.31 -6.72 -1.92
CA VAL A 309 8.65 -7.11 -1.48
C VAL A 309 9.71 -6.66 -2.48
N ALA A 310 9.47 -6.87 -3.79
CA ALA A 310 10.38 -6.42 -4.83
C ALA A 310 10.54 -4.89 -4.84
N LEU A 311 9.44 -4.16 -4.66
CA LEU A 311 9.42 -2.71 -4.68
C LEU A 311 10.19 -2.10 -3.49
N VAL A 312 9.97 -2.65 -2.29
CA VAL A 312 10.68 -2.23 -1.07
C VAL A 312 12.17 -2.50 -1.20
N PHE A 313 12.55 -3.67 -1.74
CA PHE A 313 13.94 -3.99 -1.98
C PHE A 313 14.60 -3.06 -3.01
N CYS A 314 13.89 -2.73 -4.10
CA CYS A 314 14.38 -1.73 -5.06
C CYS A 314 14.65 -0.38 -4.40
N ALA A 315 13.75 0.10 -3.55
CA ALA A 315 13.91 1.37 -2.84
C ALA A 315 15.14 1.37 -1.92
N GLU A 316 15.47 0.23 -1.29
CA GLU A 316 16.70 0.10 -0.48
C GLU A 316 18.01 0.11 -1.29
N LEU A 317 17.93 -0.13 -2.60
CA LEU A 317 19.11 -0.08 -3.49
C LEU A 317 19.38 1.32 -4.03
N VAL A 318 18.46 2.26 -3.83
CA VAL A 318 18.57 3.66 -4.30
C VAL A 318 19.38 4.48 -3.30
N PRO A 319 20.22 5.43 -3.77
CA PRO A 319 21.02 6.28 -2.89
C PRO A 319 20.17 7.27 -2.10
N ILE A 320 20.39 7.32 -0.78
CA ILE A 320 19.63 8.13 0.18
C ILE A 320 19.78 9.64 -0.09
N GLU A 321 20.93 10.05 -0.60
CA GLU A 321 21.25 11.48 -0.88
C GLU A 321 20.27 12.11 -1.87
N SER A 322 19.62 11.28 -2.67
CA SER A 322 18.65 11.74 -3.68
C SER A 322 17.25 12.03 -3.09
N VAL A 323 17.00 11.63 -1.85
CA VAL A 323 15.75 11.93 -1.15
C VAL A 323 15.86 13.31 -0.52
N PRO A 324 14.85 14.21 -0.69
CA PRO A 324 14.88 15.54 -0.10
C PRO A 324 14.98 15.48 1.43
N ASP A 325 15.54 16.52 2.03
CA ASP A 325 15.57 16.62 3.49
C ASP A 325 14.17 16.78 4.06
N ALA A 326 13.96 16.20 5.25
CA ALA A 326 12.67 16.18 5.92
C ALA A 326 12.18 17.60 6.25
N SER A 327 11.01 17.93 5.75
CA SER A 327 10.30 19.20 6.01
C SER A 327 8.82 19.03 5.70
N ILE A 328 7.99 19.94 6.15
CA ILE A 328 6.54 19.95 5.78
C ILE A 328 6.39 20.05 4.26
N LEU A 329 7.19 20.90 3.61
CA LEU A 329 7.11 21.10 2.16
C LEU A 329 7.52 19.85 1.38
N SER A 330 8.63 19.21 1.75
CA SER A 330 9.07 17.96 1.11
C SER A 330 8.08 16.82 1.35
N THR A 331 7.48 16.72 2.55
CA THR A 331 6.42 15.75 2.85
C THR A 331 5.19 15.97 1.98
N MET A 332 4.73 17.21 1.81
CA MET A 332 3.63 17.52 0.91
C MET A 332 3.97 17.19 -0.55
N ALA A 333 5.18 17.54 -1.00
CA ALA A 333 5.64 17.22 -2.35
C ALA A 333 5.65 15.69 -2.59
N ILE A 334 6.15 14.91 -1.64
CA ILE A 334 6.13 13.43 -1.69
C ILE A 334 4.70 12.92 -1.74
N GLY A 335 3.76 13.51 -0.98
CA GLY A 335 2.34 13.19 -1.06
C GLY A 335 1.76 13.44 -2.45
N TYR A 336 2.08 14.55 -3.12
CA TYR A 336 1.66 14.79 -4.51
C TYR A 336 2.31 13.80 -5.49
N VAL A 337 3.58 13.46 -5.29
CA VAL A 337 4.28 12.45 -6.10
C VAL A 337 3.63 11.08 -5.93
N SER A 338 3.10 10.77 -4.74
CA SER A 338 2.34 9.54 -4.45
C SER A 338 1.04 9.43 -5.27
N ALA A 339 0.50 10.52 -5.78
CA ALA A 339 -0.64 10.45 -6.70
C ALA A 339 -0.34 9.70 -8.00
N VAL A 340 0.92 9.75 -8.45
CA VAL A 340 1.37 9.11 -9.70
C VAL A 340 2.14 7.83 -9.43
N PHE A 341 2.94 7.83 -8.37
CA PHE A 341 3.75 6.69 -7.95
C PHE A 341 3.17 6.05 -6.70
N ASN A 342 3.23 4.73 -6.63
CA ASN A 342 2.73 3.99 -5.46
C ASN A 342 3.33 4.54 -4.15
N ASN A 343 2.51 4.65 -3.10
CA ASN A 343 2.86 5.20 -1.79
C ASN A 343 4.00 4.43 -1.08
N ILE A 344 4.11 3.13 -1.29
CA ILE A 344 5.02 2.22 -0.57
C ILE A 344 6.49 2.55 -0.82
N PRO A 345 7.00 2.64 -2.07
CA PRO A 345 8.43 2.95 -2.30
C PRO A 345 8.83 4.34 -1.84
N LEU A 346 7.91 5.30 -1.93
CA LEU A 346 8.17 6.66 -1.45
C LEU A 346 8.34 6.68 0.06
N THR A 347 7.49 5.94 0.79
CA THR A 347 7.63 5.78 2.24
C THR A 347 8.92 5.07 2.62
N GLN A 348 9.29 4.01 1.89
CA GLN A 348 10.54 3.31 2.13
C GLN A 348 11.75 4.24 1.98
N LEU A 349 11.78 5.07 0.96
CA LEU A 349 12.84 6.07 0.78
C LEU A 349 12.90 7.06 1.95
N CYS A 350 11.75 7.53 2.44
CA CYS A 350 11.68 8.40 3.61
C CYS A 350 12.16 7.70 4.89
N LEU A 351 11.85 6.40 5.05
CA LEU A 351 12.31 5.59 6.20
C LEU A 351 13.82 5.45 6.22
N ILE A 352 14.43 5.19 5.06
CA ILE A 352 15.87 5.07 4.91
C ILE A 352 16.56 6.43 5.14
N LYS A 353 16.00 7.52 4.60
CA LYS A 353 16.51 8.88 4.80
C LYS A 353 16.42 9.32 6.25
N GLY A 354 15.30 9.03 6.90
CA GLY A 354 15.03 9.46 8.27
C GLY A 354 14.64 10.93 8.44
N GLY A 355 14.32 11.32 9.66
CA GLY A 355 14.04 12.71 10.03
C GLY A 355 12.61 13.20 9.73
N TYR A 356 11.80 12.45 8.98
CA TYR A 356 10.43 12.83 8.66
C TYR A 356 9.48 12.67 9.87
N ASP A 357 8.43 13.49 9.89
CA ASP A 357 7.26 13.25 10.75
C ASP A 357 6.45 12.08 10.17
N TRP A 358 6.41 10.98 10.91
CA TRP A 358 5.83 9.72 10.43
C TRP A 358 4.31 9.77 10.31
N ALA A 359 3.64 10.54 11.13
CA ALA A 359 2.21 10.77 11.00
C ALA A 359 1.90 11.59 9.75
N LEU A 360 2.68 12.65 9.53
CA LEU A 360 2.48 13.54 8.38
C LEU A 360 2.82 12.83 7.07
N ILE A 361 3.93 12.06 7.00
CA ILE A 361 4.29 11.31 5.79
C ILE A 361 3.27 10.21 5.48
N SER A 362 2.81 9.47 6.50
CA SER A 362 1.78 8.45 6.33
C SER A 362 0.49 9.03 5.75
N TYR A 363 0.02 10.13 6.33
CA TYR A 363 -1.16 10.83 5.81
C TYR A 363 -0.93 11.37 4.39
N ALA A 364 0.19 12.06 4.15
CA ALA A 364 0.46 12.70 2.87
C ALA A 364 0.54 11.69 1.72
N VAL A 365 1.27 10.58 1.90
CA VAL A 365 1.41 9.56 0.84
C VAL A 365 0.14 8.71 0.69
N GLY A 366 -0.53 8.36 1.80
CA GLY A 366 -1.76 7.59 1.77
C GLY A 366 -2.89 8.36 1.09
N PHE A 367 -3.16 9.59 1.54
CA PHE A 367 -4.19 10.44 0.95
C PHE A 367 -3.82 10.89 -0.46
N GLY A 368 -2.53 11.19 -0.73
CA GLY A 368 -2.01 11.54 -2.05
C GLY A 368 -2.28 10.47 -3.09
N GLY A 369 -2.13 9.19 -2.75
CA GLY A 369 -2.47 8.05 -3.59
C GLY A 369 -3.94 7.98 -4.02
N SER A 370 -4.84 8.76 -3.39
CA SER A 370 -6.25 8.85 -3.77
C SER A 370 -6.55 9.85 -4.88
N MET A 371 -5.60 10.70 -5.25
CA MET A 371 -5.82 11.77 -6.21
C MET A 371 -6.00 11.25 -7.65
N ILE A 372 -5.37 10.12 -7.98
CA ILE A 372 -5.46 9.47 -9.29
C ILE A 372 -5.85 8.00 -9.06
N TRP A 373 -6.69 7.45 -9.91
CA TRP A 373 -7.24 6.10 -9.75
C TRP A 373 -6.20 4.98 -9.66
N PHE A 374 -5.01 5.15 -10.24
CA PHE A 374 -3.91 4.18 -10.17
C PHE A 374 -2.84 4.56 -9.13
N GLY A 375 -3.00 5.66 -8.40
CA GLY A 375 -2.04 6.12 -7.38
C GLY A 375 -1.98 5.23 -6.14
N SER A 376 -3.03 4.45 -5.89
CA SER A 376 -3.07 3.46 -4.80
C SER A 376 -3.68 2.15 -5.25
N SER A 377 -3.31 1.06 -4.57
CA SER A 377 -3.89 -0.27 -4.82
C SER A 377 -5.41 -0.29 -4.56
N ALA A 378 -5.89 0.49 -3.59
CA ALA A 378 -7.32 0.66 -3.32
C ALA A 378 -8.05 1.32 -4.50
N GLY A 379 -7.44 2.37 -5.09
CA GLY A 379 -7.97 3.02 -6.30
C GLY A 379 -8.11 2.08 -7.47
N VAL A 380 -7.06 1.29 -7.75
CA VAL A 380 -7.08 0.28 -8.82
C VAL A 380 -8.20 -0.74 -8.58
N ALA A 381 -8.30 -1.30 -7.36
CA ALA A 381 -9.29 -2.32 -7.02
C ALA A 381 -10.74 -1.80 -7.14
N VAL A 382 -11.02 -0.59 -6.66
CA VAL A 382 -12.35 0.03 -6.79
C VAL A 382 -12.68 0.33 -8.26
N CYS A 383 -11.72 0.83 -9.04
CA CYS A 383 -11.94 1.09 -10.46
C CYS A 383 -12.14 -0.17 -11.29
N ASP A 384 -11.69 -1.35 -10.81
CA ASP A 384 -12.03 -2.63 -11.42
C ASP A 384 -13.51 -2.99 -11.24
N MET A 385 -14.14 -2.59 -10.14
CA MET A 385 -15.57 -2.73 -9.92
C MET A 385 -16.39 -1.71 -10.72
N PHE A 386 -15.85 -0.51 -10.91
CA PHE A 386 -16.51 0.62 -11.57
C PHE A 386 -15.78 0.98 -12.87
N HIS A 387 -15.89 0.17 -13.91
CA HIS A 387 -15.15 0.32 -15.18
C HIS A 387 -15.22 1.72 -15.81
N LYS A 388 -16.31 2.47 -15.59
CA LYS A 388 -16.45 3.85 -16.05
C LYS A 388 -15.49 4.82 -15.34
N ALA A 389 -14.99 4.48 -14.16
CA ALA A 389 -14.07 5.33 -13.42
C ALA A 389 -12.64 5.33 -13.97
N ARG A 390 -12.30 4.43 -14.90
CA ARG A 390 -10.98 4.36 -15.54
C ARG A 390 -10.82 5.27 -16.76
N SER A 391 -11.89 5.87 -17.25
CA SER A 391 -11.79 6.73 -18.43
C SER A 391 -11.38 8.14 -18.01
N PHE A 392 -10.16 8.54 -18.38
CA PHE A 392 -9.74 9.95 -18.36
C PHE A 392 -10.34 10.76 -19.53
N VAL A 393 -11.08 10.09 -20.42
CA VAL A 393 -11.64 10.70 -21.62
C VAL A 393 -13.10 10.24 -21.71
N ASN A 394 -13.97 11.09 -21.24
CA ASN A 394 -15.33 11.25 -21.75
C ASN A 394 -15.81 12.64 -21.36
#